data_d7977afa6e0a2aed61a98246ef9ba672
#
_entry.id   d7977afa6e0a2aed61a98246ef9ba672
#
_cell.length_a   1.000
_cell.length_b   1.000
_cell.length_c   1.000
_cell.angle_alpha   90.00
_cell.angle_beta   90.00
_cell.angle_gamma   90.00
#
_symmetry.space_group_name_H-M   'P 1'
#
loop_
_entity.id
_entity.type
_entity.pdbx_description
1 polymer ?
#
loop_
_entity_poly.entity_id
_entity_poly.type
_entity_poly.pdbx_seq_one_letter_code
_entity_poly.pdbx_strand_id
1 'polypeptide(L)' 'MAGKTNIAVVPVGRSLDVRQAASLKRLIQSLSDQGCRRIMLNFAQTDYVDSAGMGMLFGAVRRMR' A
#
# COMPACT_ATOMS: atom_id res chain seq x y z
N MET A 1 -23.14 -2.40 -8.73
CA MET A 1 -22.67 -2.39 -8.58
C MET A 1 -21.58 -2.06 -8.02
N ALA A 2 -21.30 -2.73 -7.76
CA ALA A 2 -20.19 -2.61 -7.04
C ALA A 2 -19.14 -1.83 -7.64
N GLY A 3 -18.99 -1.86 -8.76
CA GLY A 3 -17.89 -1.19 -9.41
C GLY A 3 -17.69 0.24 -9.04
N LYS A 4 -18.65 0.84 -8.41
CA LYS A 4 -18.49 2.19 -8.13
C LYS A 4 -17.44 2.49 -7.14
N THR A 5 -17.26 1.68 -6.13
CA THR A 5 -16.30 1.98 -5.11
C THR A 5 -15.29 0.89 -5.02
N ASN A 6 -14.31 0.97 -5.83
CA ASN A 6 -13.24 0.02 -5.81
C ASN A 6 -12.16 0.48 -4.86
N ILE A 7 -12.45 0.48 -3.58
CA ILE A 7 -11.49 0.92 -2.58
C ILE A 7 -11.03 -0.28 -1.77
N ALA A 8 -9.73 -0.48 -1.71
CA ALA A 8 -9.14 -1.50 -0.86
C ALA A 8 -8.49 -0.81 0.32
N VAL A 9 -8.81 -1.27 1.51
CA VAL A 9 -8.19 -0.74 2.72
C VAL A 9 -7.15 -1.75 3.18
N VAL A 10 -5.90 -1.32 3.22
CA VAL A 10 -4.79 -2.21 3.52
C VAL A 10 -4.10 -1.74 4.80
N PRO A 11 -4.09 -2.56 5.84
CA PRO A 11 -3.37 -2.20 7.05
C PRO A 11 -1.88 -2.32 6.81
N VAL A 12 -1.14 -1.31 7.25
CA VAL A 12 0.30 -1.30 7.08
C VAL A 12 0.97 -2.21 8.09
N GLY A 13 0.39 -2.33 9.27
CA GLY A 13 0.98 -3.15 10.32
C GLY A 13 1.75 -2.29 11.30
N ARG A 14 2.52 -2.96 12.16
CA ARG A 14 3.17 -2.26 13.25
C ARG A 14 4.38 -1.46 12.84
N SER A 15 5.04 -1.87 11.79
CA SER A 15 6.22 -1.15 11.34
C SER A 15 6.24 -1.09 9.82
N LEU A 16 6.84 -0.04 9.31
CA LEU A 16 7.05 0.10 7.88
C LEU A 16 8.55 0.18 7.64
N ASP A 17 9.18 -0.97 7.56
CA ASP A 17 10.59 -1.05 7.20
C ASP A 17 10.68 -1.54 5.75
N VAL A 18 11.89 -1.81 5.29
CA VAL A 18 12.09 -2.23 3.91
C VAL A 18 11.34 -3.53 3.59
N ARG A 19 11.33 -4.47 4.53
CA ARG A 19 10.69 -5.76 4.30
C ARG A 19 9.19 -5.61 4.22
N GLN A 20 8.63 -4.84 5.13
CA GLN A 20 7.19 -4.62 5.13
C GLN A 20 6.78 -3.84 3.89
N ALA A 21 7.59 -2.88 3.49
CA ALA A 21 7.29 -2.09 2.30
C ALA A 21 7.31 -2.97 1.05
N ALA A 22 8.23 -3.94 0.99
CA ALA A 22 8.28 -4.84 -0.15
C ALA A 22 7.01 -5.68 -0.25
N SER A 23 6.51 -6.15 0.90
CA SER A 23 5.25 -6.90 0.93
C SER A 23 4.08 -6.03 0.50
N LEU A 24 4.03 -4.80 1.00
CA LEU A 24 2.98 -3.88 0.62
C LEU A 24 3.03 -3.54 -0.86
N LYS A 25 4.23 -3.37 -1.38
CA LYS A 25 4.39 -3.07 -2.79
C LYS A 25 3.80 -4.18 -3.65
N ARG A 26 4.04 -5.43 -3.28
CA ARG A 26 3.48 -6.54 -4.01
C ARG A 26 1.96 -6.57 -3.93
N LEU A 27 1.44 -6.30 -2.76
CA LEU A 27 0.01 -6.27 -2.57
C LEU A 27 -0.63 -5.16 -3.41
N ILE A 28 -0.04 -3.98 -3.38
CA ILE A 28 -0.54 -2.86 -4.15
C ILE A 28 -0.52 -3.17 -5.65
N GLN A 29 0.57 -3.79 -6.10
CA GLN A 29 0.69 -4.18 -7.48
C GLN A 29 -0.41 -5.17 -7.87
N SER A 30 -0.64 -6.15 -7.02
CA SER A 30 -1.66 -7.15 -7.26
C SER A 30 -3.05 -6.53 -7.34
N LEU A 31 -3.35 -5.64 -6.42
CA LEU A 31 -4.64 -4.95 -6.42
C LEU A 31 -4.81 -4.09 -7.67
N SER A 32 -3.74 -3.42 -8.06
CA SER A 32 -3.76 -2.59 -9.26
C SER A 32 -4.01 -3.45 -10.50
N ASP A 33 -3.39 -4.63 -10.56
CA ASP A 33 -3.57 -5.53 -11.68
C ASP A 33 -4.99 -6.06 -11.75
N GLN A 34 -5.67 -6.11 -10.62
CA GLN A 34 -7.06 -6.54 -10.59
C GLN A 34 -8.04 -5.41 -10.89
N GLY A 35 -7.54 -4.25 -11.17
CA GLY A 35 -8.39 -3.12 -11.51
C GLY A 35 -8.77 -2.24 -10.34
N CYS A 36 -8.15 -2.45 -9.19
CA CYS A 36 -8.43 -1.61 -8.03
C CYS A 36 -7.81 -0.24 -8.26
N ARG A 37 -8.63 0.79 -8.24
CA ARG A 37 -8.14 2.12 -8.54
C ARG A 37 -7.86 2.96 -7.33
N ARG A 38 -8.37 2.58 -6.18
CA ARG A 38 -8.17 3.35 -4.96
C ARG A 38 -7.71 2.43 -3.86
N ILE A 39 -6.59 2.75 -3.27
CA ILE A 39 -6.02 1.96 -2.20
C ILE A 39 -5.78 2.89 -1.03
N MET A 40 -6.37 2.55 0.10
CA MET A 40 -6.20 3.33 1.31
C MET A 40 -5.31 2.56 2.26
N LEU A 41 -4.23 3.18 2.69
CA LEU A 41 -3.31 2.54 3.62
C LEU A 41 -3.66 2.96 5.04
N ASN A 42 -3.82 1.99 5.90
CA ASN A 42 -4.18 2.24 7.28
C ASN A 42 -2.95 2.15 8.17
N PHE A 43 -2.54 3.28 8.73
CA PHE A 43 -1.38 3.35 9.61
C PHE A 43 -1.76 3.39 11.09
N ALA A 44 -2.99 3.05 11.41
CA ALA A 44 -3.48 3.22 12.77
C ALA A 44 -2.66 2.47 13.81
N GLN A 45 -2.09 1.35 13.44
CA GLN A 45 -1.30 0.54 14.36
C GLN A 45 0.19 0.61 14.10
N THR A 46 0.62 1.55 13.29
CA THR A 46 2.01 1.65 12.90
C THR A 46 2.77 2.51 13.88
N ASP A 47 3.75 1.91 14.55
CA ASP A 47 4.58 2.59 15.53
C ASP A 47 5.91 3.04 14.99
N TYR A 48 6.37 2.45 13.93
CA TYR A 48 7.71 2.71 13.43
C TYR A 48 7.69 2.81 11.92
N VAL A 49 8.33 3.83 11.40
CA VAL A 49 8.44 4.04 9.96
C VAL A 49 9.89 4.30 9.61
N ASP A 50 10.41 3.52 8.69
CA ASP A 50 11.78 3.66 8.21
C ASP A 50 11.74 4.44 6.89
N SER A 51 12.63 5.39 6.74
CA SER A 51 12.64 6.22 5.52
C SER A 51 12.86 5.39 4.26
N ALA A 52 13.64 4.32 4.35
CA ALA A 52 13.84 3.45 3.21
C ALA A 52 12.56 2.72 2.85
N GLY A 53 11.80 2.29 3.85
CA GLY A 53 10.51 1.65 3.62
C GLY A 53 9.52 2.61 2.98
N MET A 54 9.50 3.85 3.46
CA MET A 54 8.62 4.85 2.87
C MET A 54 8.99 5.14 1.43
N GLY A 55 10.29 5.20 1.14
CA GLY A 55 10.72 5.44 -0.21
C GLY A 55 10.26 4.35 -1.18
N MET A 56 10.35 3.10 -0.76
CA MET A 56 9.88 1.99 -1.57
C MET A 56 8.38 2.06 -1.79
N LEU A 57 7.64 2.38 -0.74
CA LEU A 57 6.20 2.45 -0.84
C LEU A 57 5.75 3.59 -1.75
N PHE A 58 6.37 4.75 -1.62
CA PHE A 58 6.03 5.88 -2.45
C PHE A 58 6.38 5.61 -3.92
N GLY A 59 7.44 4.88 -4.16
CA GLY A 59 7.78 4.47 -5.52
C GLY A 59 6.69 3.64 -6.15
N ALA A 60 6.10 2.73 -5.37
CA ALA A 60 5.02 1.91 -5.86
C ALA A 60 3.78 2.75 -6.15
N VAL A 61 3.48 3.69 -5.27
CA VAL A 61 2.31 4.54 -5.46
C VAL A 61 2.45 5.39 -6.71
N ARG A 62 3.65 5.90 -6.95
CA ARG A 62 3.88 6.72 -8.13
C ARG A 62 3.67 5.94 -9.41
N ARG A 63 3.99 4.67 -9.40
CA ARG A 63 3.79 3.87 -10.59
C ARG A 63 2.35 3.66 -10.95
N MET A 64 1.46 3.76 -9.98
CA MET A 64 0.04 3.56 -10.24
C MET A 64 -0.58 4.71 -11.00
N ARG A 65 0.10 5.83 -11.06
CA ARG A 65 -0.44 6.99 -11.76
C ARG A 65 -0.02 7.00 -13.21
#